data_5c4d071a55b95418d9585320b14e4f40
#
_entry.id   5c4d071a55b95418d9585320b14e4f40
#
_cell.length_a   1.000
_cell.length_b   1.000
_cell.length_c   1.000
_cell.angle_alpha   90.00
_cell.angle_beta   90.00
_cell.angle_gamma   90.00
#
_symmetry.space_group_name_H-M   'P 1'
#
loop_
_entity.id
_entity.type
_entity.pdbx_description
1 polymer ?
#
loop_
_entity_poly.entity_id
_entity_poly.type
_entity_poly.pdbx_seq_one_letter_code
_entity_poly.pdbx_strand_id
1 'polypeptide(L)'
;ISYQDVLEFRDEDGNSCYEYTVKDPAKKGHTIRPKVLPDSHIYAGQKLYRTRNQDLLNWIQTKMQESKEDIPLTGSFSAHLGEPMKLTLQAKDVEVSCEGQEVTGAVKKAATKEDVQKAVCSLGNTWYCMDSLTCSIDLDVFLPVGALKKLRRDAIDKWQEAFGRAYIKDHRLK
;
A
#
# COMPACT_ATOMS: atom_id res chain seq x y z
N ILE A 1 -13.01 21.92 15.61
CA ILE A 1 -11.84 21.06 15.79
C ILE A 1 -12.27 19.73 16.37
N SER A 2 -11.64 18.67 15.92
CA SER A 2 -12.01 17.28 16.20
C SER A 2 -10.97 16.59 17.07
N TYR A 3 -11.35 15.45 17.64
CA TYR A 3 -10.41 14.60 18.39
C TYR A 3 -9.22 14.20 17.51
N GLN A 4 -8.02 14.28 18.07
CA GLN A 4 -6.75 14.04 17.38
C GLN A 4 -6.35 15.04 16.27
N ASP A 5 -7.07 16.14 16.11
CA ASP A 5 -6.52 17.28 15.37
C ASP A 5 -5.21 17.75 16.01
N VAL A 6 -4.29 18.27 15.22
CA VAL A 6 -3.08 18.90 15.74
C VAL A 6 -3.15 20.39 15.47
N LEU A 7 -2.97 21.16 16.55
CA LEU A 7 -2.94 22.62 16.53
C LEU A 7 -1.50 23.07 16.83
N GLU A 8 -0.98 23.95 16.00
CA GLU A 8 0.37 24.46 16.09
C GLU A 8 0.33 25.97 16.41
N PHE A 9 0.98 26.35 17.48
CA PHE A 9 1.22 27.74 17.85
C PHE A 9 2.49 28.21 17.17
N ARG A 10 2.42 29.33 16.44
CA ARG A 10 3.58 29.90 15.75
C ARG A 10 3.86 31.32 16.25
N ASP A 11 5.15 31.67 16.29
CA ASP A 11 5.61 33.02 16.57
C ASP A 11 5.35 33.98 15.40
N GLU A 12 5.78 35.23 15.56
CA GLU A 12 5.62 36.29 14.56
C GLU A 12 6.41 35.99 13.29
N ASP A 13 7.52 35.25 13.40
CA ASP A 13 8.38 34.83 12.28
C ASP A 13 7.86 33.56 11.60
N GLY A 14 6.81 32.94 12.14
CA GLY A 14 6.20 31.72 11.57
C GLY A 14 6.80 30.40 12.08
N ASN A 15 7.72 30.47 13.03
CA ASN A 15 8.31 29.25 13.60
C ASN A 15 7.35 28.58 14.58
N SER A 16 7.40 27.24 14.63
CA SER A 16 6.61 26.44 15.56
C SER A 16 7.11 26.64 16.99
N CYS A 17 6.23 27.08 17.88
CA CYS A 17 6.52 27.23 19.30
C CYS A 17 6.00 26.04 20.13
N TYR A 18 4.84 25.52 19.76
CA TYR A 18 4.20 24.43 20.47
C TYR A 18 3.17 23.71 19.62
N GLU A 19 3.10 22.40 19.72
CA GLU A 19 2.06 21.57 19.14
C GLU A 19 1.14 20.99 20.20
N TYR A 20 -0.16 21.07 19.97
CA TYR A 20 -1.18 20.51 20.85
C TYR A 20 -2.07 19.55 20.09
N THR A 21 -2.10 18.28 20.53
CA THR A 21 -3.08 17.31 20.02
C THR A 21 -4.40 17.44 20.78
N VAL A 22 -5.47 17.70 20.05
CA VAL A 22 -6.81 17.91 20.60
C VAL A 22 -7.34 16.63 21.23
N LYS A 23 -7.60 16.69 22.54
CA LYS A 23 -8.22 15.60 23.31
C LYS A 23 -9.71 15.81 23.49
N ASP A 24 -10.12 17.08 23.59
CA ASP A 24 -11.52 17.47 23.78
C ASP A 24 -11.99 18.26 22.54
N PRO A 25 -12.81 17.67 21.66
CA PRO A 25 -13.28 18.33 20.45
C PRO A 25 -14.19 19.52 20.80
N ALA A 26 -14.18 20.55 19.95
CA ALA A 26 -14.98 21.75 20.15
C ALA A 26 -15.64 22.26 18.86
N LYS A 27 -16.91 22.67 18.96
CA LYS A 27 -17.65 23.30 17.87
C LYS A 27 -17.31 24.78 17.76
N LYS A 28 -17.70 25.41 16.63
CA LYS A 28 -17.56 26.84 16.43
C LYS A 28 -18.24 27.61 17.58
N GLY A 29 -17.53 28.59 18.11
CA GLY A 29 -18.01 29.43 19.23
C GLY A 29 -17.69 28.90 20.63
N HIS A 30 -17.17 27.70 20.76
CA HIS A 30 -16.69 27.16 22.03
C HIS A 30 -15.23 27.49 22.28
N THR A 31 -14.88 27.68 23.57
CA THR A 31 -13.50 27.88 24.03
C THR A 31 -12.91 26.56 24.47
N ILE A 32 -11.70 26.27 24.03
CA ILE A 32 -10.90 25.15 24.53
C ILE A 32 -9.82 25.66 25.46
N ARG A 33 -9.39 24.80 26.40
CA ARG A 33 -8.32 25.09 27.34
C ARG A 33 -7.25 23.99 27.21
N PRO A 34 -6.31 24.11 26.27
CA PRO A 34 -5.26 23.12 26.10
C PRO A 34 -4.37 23.10 27.33
N LYS A 35 -3.96 21.91 27.77
CA LYS A 35 -2.91 21.76 28.76
C LYS A 35 -1.58 21.92 28.05
N VAL A 36 -0.89 23.01 28.31
CA VAL A 36 0.43 23.33 27.74
C VAL A 36 1.52 23.12 28.79
N LEU A 37 2.75 22.87 28.34
CA LEU A 37 3.90 22.79 29.24
C LEU A 37 4.27 24.16 29.75
N PRO A 38 4.81 24.28 31.01
CA PRO A 38 5.17 25.58 31.60
C PRO A 38 6.13 26.42 30.77
N ASP A 39 7.04 25.77 30.04
CA ASP A 39 8.09 26.43 29.25
C ASP A 39 7.65 26.67 27.78
N SER A 40 6.37 26.46 27.43
CA SER A 40 5.88 26.77 26.09
C SER A 40 5.73 28.28 25.95
N HIS A 41 6.42 28.85 24.98
CA HIS A 41 6.35 30.30 24.65
C HIS A 41 5.03 30.64 23.96
N ILE A 42 3.91 30.51 24.70
CA ILE A 42 2.56 30.82 24.22
C ILE A 42 2.07 32.11 24.84
N TYR A 43 1.57 33.02 24.02
CA TYR A 43 1.07 34.32 24.43
C TYR A 43 -0.27 34.66 23.78
N ALA A 44 -1.00 35.61 24.36
CA ALA A 44 -2.28 36.04 23.85
C ALA A 44 -2.14 36.73 22.47
N GLY A 45 -2.98 36.35 21.51
CA GLY A 45 -2.93 36.89 20.13
C GLY A 45 -2.04 36.11 19.17
N GLN A 46 -1.30 35.11 19.67
CA GLN A 46 -0.46 34.26 18.84
C GLN A 46 -1.28 33.51 17.76
N LYS A 47 -0.71 33.35 16.57
CA LYS A 47 -1.36 32.63 15.47
C LYS A 47 -1.40 31.13 15.76
N LEU A 48 -2.56 30.53 15.51
CA LEU A 48 -2.84 29.13 15.70
C LEU A 48 -3.23 28.48 14.36
N TYR A 49 -2.55 27.42 14.01
CA TYR A 49 -2.77 26.69 12.78
C TYR A 49 -3.22 25.27 13.09
N ARG A 50 -4.18 24.75 12.31
CA ARG A 50 -4.50 23.32 12.33
C ARG A 50 -3.65 22.63 11.28
N THR A 51 -2.57 21.97 11.71
CA THR A 51 -1.61 21.26 10.84
C THR A 51 -2.08 19.84 10.51
N ARG A 52 -2.96 19.28 11.38
CA ARG A 52 -3.60 17.99 11.11
C ARG A 52 -5.09 18.09 11.32
N ASN A 53 -5.86 17.72 10.31
CA ASN A 53 -7.32 17.61 10.34
C ASN A 53 -7.69 16.13 10.33
N GLN A 54 -7.97 15.55 11.49
CA GLN A 54 -8.20 14.10 11.61
C GLN A 54 -9.50 13.67 10.92
N ASP A 55 -10.56 14.47 10.99
CA ASP A 55 -11.81 14.15 10.28
C ASP A 55 -11.63 14.10 8.77
N LEU A 56 -10.85 15.04 8.21
CA LEU A 56 -10.54 15.05 6.79
C LEU A 56 -9.70 13.83 6.40
N LEU A 57 -8.72 13.46 7.20
CA LEU A 57 -7.90 12.26 6.97
C LEU A 57 -8.75 10.98 7.01
N ASN A 58 -9.62 10.85 7.99
CA ASN A 58 -10.55 9.74 8.11
C ASN A 58 -11.52 9.68 6.91
N TRP A 59 -12.04 10.82 6.50
CA TRP A 59 -12.93 10.92 5.34
C TRP A 59 -12.21 10.52 4.05
N ILE A 60 -10.98 11.02 3.81
CA ILE A 60 -10.17 10.64 2.67
C ILE A 60 -9.92 9.13 2.68
N GLN A 61 -9.52 8.57 3.82
CA GLN A 61 -9.25 7.15 3.95
C GLN A 61 -10.49 6.30 3.66
N THR A 62 -11.66 6.72 4.17
CA THR A 62 -12.94 6.05 3.88
C THR A 62 -13.26 6.13 2.39
N LYS A 63 -13.11 7.31 1.77
CA LYS A 63 -13.38 7.50 0.34
C LYS A 63 -12.41 6.69 -0.53
N MET A 64 -11.15 6.61 -0.15
CA MET A 64 -10.16 5.76 -0.83
C MET A 64 -10.52 4.27 -0.73
N GLN A 65 -11.09 3.82 0.39
CA GLN A 65 -11.56 2.45 0.55
C GLN A 65 -12.86 2.18 -0.25
N GLU A 66 -13.79 3.12 -0.25
CA GLU A 66 -15.06 3.02 -1.02
C GLU A 66 -14.82 3.07 -2.54
N SER A 67 -13.81 3.80 -3.00
CA SER A 67 -13.48 3.97 -4.42
C SER A 67 -12.46 2.94 -4.94
N LYS A 68 -12.16 1.89 -4.17
CA LYS A 68 -11.32 0.78 -4.65
C LYS A 68 -12.03 0.02 -5.77
N GLU A 69 -11.84 0.49 -6.99
CA GLU A 69 -11.91 -0.37 -8.15
C GLU A 69 -10.59 -1.15 -8.18
N ASP A 70 -10.62 -2.38 -7.69
CA ASP A 70 -9.45 -3.25 -7.78
C ASP A 70 -9.15 -3.49 -9.26
N ILE A 71 -7.91 -3.24 -9.67
CA ILE A 71 -7.47 -3.52 -11.05
C ILE A 71 -7.34 -5.04 -11.18
N PRO A 72 -8.15 -5.68 -12.04
CA PRO A 72 -8.08 -7.12 -12.22
C PRO A 72 -6.78 -7.49 -12.95
N LEU A 73 -5.99 -8.37 -12.33
CA LEU A 73 -4.80 -8.98 -12.91
C LEU A 73 -5.13 -10.42 -13.32
N THR A 74 -4.70 -10.79 -14.50
CA THR A 74 -4.60 -12.19 -14.89
C THR A 74 -3.15 -12.65 -14.74
N GLY A 75 -2.95 -13.88 -14.28
CA GLY A 75 -1.62 -14.41 -14.03
C GLY A 75 -1.40 -15.79 -14.63
N SER A 76 -0.15 -16.08 -14.97
CA SER A 76 0.31 -17.44 -15.24
C SER A 76 1.56 -17.74 -14.40
N PHE A 77 1.55 -18.87 -13.74
CA PHE A 77 2.64 -19.35 -12.92
C PHE A 77 3.18 -20.67 -13.46
N SER A 78 4.49 -20.79 -13.60
CA SER A 78 5.15 -22.05 -13.98
C SER A 78 6.28 -22.40 -13.01
N ALA A 79 6.38 -23.70 -12.71
CA ALA A 79 7.42 -24.26 -11.86
C ALA A 79 7.80 -25.67 -12.33
N HIS A 80 8.90 -25.76 -13.04
CA HIS A 80 9.44 -27.01 -13.59
C HIS A 80 10.76 -27.35 -12.92
N LEU A 81 11.00 -28.63 -12.65
CA LEU A 81 12.18 -29.09 -11.93
C LEU A 81 13.48 -28.67 -12.67
N GLY A 82 14.38 -28.02 -11.93
CA GLY A 82 15.66 -27.53 -12.47
C GLY A 82 15.55 -26.22 -13.25
N GLU A 83 14.35 -25.61 -13.33
CA GLU A 83 14.15 -24.31 -13.96
C GLU A 83 13.79 -23.24 -12.90
N PRO A 84 14.03 -21.96 -13.16
CA PRO A 84 13.52 -20.89 -12.31
C PRO A 84 11.98 -20.86 -12.32
N MET A 85 11.35 -20.77 -11.15
CA MET A 85 9.91 -20.51 -11.12
C MET A 85 9.61 -19.17 -11.77
N LYS A 86 8.49 -19.07 -12.50
CA LYS A 86 8.13 -17.88 -13.27
C LYS A 86 6.71 -17.45 -13.01
N LEU A 87 6.50 -16.15 -12.81
CA LEU A 87 5.19 -15.54 -12.68
C LEU A 87 5.05 -14.44 -13.73
N THR A 88 4.04 -14.57 -14.56
CA THR A 88 3.63 -13.54 -15.52
C THR A 88 2.32 -12.92 -15.05
N LEU A 89 2.26 -11.59 -15.04
CA LEU A 89 1.07 -10.81 -14.69
C LEU A 89 0.69 -9.94 -15.88
N GLN A 90 -0.60 -9.91 -16.17
CA GLN A 90 -1.17 -9.10 -17.23
C GLN A 90 -2.40 -8.35 -16.72
N ALA A 91 -2.47 -7.06 -17.03
CA ALA A 91 -3.70 -6.27 -16.93
C ALA A 91 -3.66 -5.15 -17.96
N LYS A 92 -4.81 -4.85 -18.55
CA LYS A 92 -4.91 -3.93 -19.68
C LYS A 92 -3.93 -4.35 -20.80
N ASP A 93 -3.13 -3.42 -21.31
CA ASP A 93 -2.15 -3.68 -22.37
C ASP A 93 -0.72 -3.91 -21.84
N VAL A 94 -0.58 -4.16 -20.54
CA VAL A 94 0.72 -4.36 -19.89
C VAL A 94 0.85 -5.77 -19.39
N GLU A 95 1.87 -6.47 -19.87
CA GLU A 95 2.30 -7.78 -19.43
C GLU A 95 3.72 -7.71 -18.91
N VAL A 96 3.99 -8.36 -17.78
CA VAL A 96 5.33 -8.50 -17.22
C VAL A 96 5.55 -9.91 -16.73
N SER A 97 6.80 -10.35 -16.81
CA SER A 97 7.23 -11.65 -16.33
C SER A 97 8.40 -11.50 -15.36
N CYS A 98 8.35 -12.24 -14.25
CA CYS A 98 9.43 -12.34 -13.27
C CYS A 98 9.82 -13.78 -13.04
N GLU A 99 11.10 -13.98 -12.87
CA GLU A 99 11.70 -15.27 -12.52
C GLU A 99 12.14 -15.25 -11.06
N GLY A 100 11.90 -16.35 -10.37
CA GLY A 100 12.29 -16.55 -8.99
C GLY A 100 13.46 -17.52 -8.88
N GLN A 101 13.55 -18.17 -7.72
CA GLN A 101 14.58 -19.20 -7.51
C GLN A 101 14.32 -20.45 -8.36
N GLU A 102 15.36 -21.24 -8.57
CA GLU A 102 15.29 -22.55 -9.22
C GLU A 102 14.41 -23.51 -8.41
N VAL A 103 13.61 -24.29 -9.12
CA VAL A 103 12.68 -25.27 -8.56
C VAL A 103 13.41 -26.55 -8.26
N THR A 104 13.32 -27.02 -7.03
CA THR A 104 13.95 -28.26 -6.57
C THR A 104 12.91 -29.34 -6.27
N GLY A 105 13.34 -30.59 -6.24
CA GLY A 105 12.46 -31.70 -5.86
C GLY A 105 12.04 -31.63 -4.39
N ALA A 106 10.84 -32.08 -4.10
CA ALA A 106 10.30 -32.14 -2.75
C ALA A 106 10.89 -33.34 -1.99
N VAL A 107 11.44 -33.09 -0.79
CA VAL A 107 11.96 -34.16 0.08
C VAL A 107 10.89 -34.68 1.03
N LYS A 108 9.96 -33.81 1.50
CA LYS A 108 8.94 -34.16 2.49
C LYS A 108 7.52 -33.90 2.01
N LYS A 109 7.25 -32.73 1.46
CA LYS A 109 5.93 -32.32 0.99
C LYS A 109 6.06 -31.59 -0.33
N ALA A 110 5.39 -32.09 -1.35
CA ALA A 110 5.28 -31.43 -2.65
C ALA A 110 4.35 -30.21 -2.55
N ALA A 111 4.65 -29.19 -3.34
CA ALA A 111 3.80 -28.03 -3.47
C ALA A 111 2.53 -28.38 -4.26
N THR A 112 1.39 -27.84 -3.83
CA THR A 112 0.13 -27.99 -4.54
C THR A 112 -0.25 -26.72 -5.27
N LYS A 113 -1.17 -26.84 -6.23
CA LYS A 113 -1.74 -25.65 -6.91
C LYS A 113 -2.42 -24.70 -5.92
N GLU A 114 -3.07 -25.24 -4.90
CA GLU A 114 -3.73 -24.48 -3.85
C GLU A 114 -2.73 -23.70 -2.99
N ASP A 115 -1.57 -24.27 -2.68
CA ASP A 115 -0.49 -23.57 -1.95
C ASP A 115 0.02 -22.37 -2.76
N VAL A 116 0.21 -22.55 -4.07
CA VAL A 116 0.61 -21.48 -4.99
C VAL A 116 -0.48 -20.42 -5.10
N GLN A 117 -1.73 -20.80 -5.33
CA GLN A 117 -2.84 -19.87 -5.41
C GLN A 117 -2.98 -19.02 -4.15
N LYS A 118 -2.90 -19.62 -2.97
CA LYS A 118 -2.93 -18.88 -1.69
C LYS A 118 -1.77 -17.90 -1.58
N ALA A 119 -0.57 -18.27 -2.01
CA ALA A 119 0.60 -17.41 -1.89
C ALA A 119 0.61 -16.28 -2.92
N VAL A 120 0.17 -16.53 -4.15
CA VAL A 120 0.21 -15.59 -5.28
C VAL A 120 -1.01 -14.68 -5.32
N CYS A 121 -2.22 -15.21 -5.09
CA CYS A 121 -3.46 -14.42 -5.16
C CYS A 121 -3.72 -13.54 -3.93
N SER A 122 -2.99 -13.74 -2.82
CA SER A 122 -3.12 -12.89 -1.63
C SER A 122 -2.46 -11.52 -1.84
N LEU A 123 -3.12 -10.60 -2.51
CA LEU A 123 -2.57 -9.29 -2.85
C LEU A 123 -2.68 -8.25 -1.71
N GLY A 124 -3.33 -8.61 -0.60
CA GLY A 124 -3.43 -7.80 0.61
C GLY A 124 -4.14 -6.46 0.40
N ASN A 125 -3.57 -5.37 0.94
CA ASN A 125 -4.11 -4.00 0.81
C ASN A 125 -3.63 -3.28 -0.45
N THR A 126 -3.39 -4.00 -1.55
CA THR A 126 -3.04 -3.39 -2.83
C THR A 126 -4.30 -2.98 -3.61
N TRP A 127 -4.13 -2.20 -4.68
CA TRP A 127 -5.18 -1.79 -5.62
C TRP A 127 -5.47 -2.84 -6.70
N TYR A 128 -5.03 -4.07 -6.47
CA TYR A 128 -5.11 -5.16 -7.43
C TYR A 128 -5.87 -6.33 -6.85
N CYS A 129 -6.63 -7.00 -7.71
CA CYS A 129 -7.19 -8.32 -7.42
C CYS A 129 -6.72 -9.33 -8.48
N MET A 130 -6.49 -10.57 -8.07
CA MET A 130 -6.20 -11.64 -9.01
C MET A 130 -7.52 -12.21 -9.52
N ASP A 131 -7.86 -11.89 -10.76
CA ASP A 131 -9.06 -12.38 -11.42
C ASP A 131 -8.92 -13.86 -11.80
N SER A 132 -7.77 -14.23 -12.37
CA SER A 132 -7.47 -15.61 -12.72
C SER A 132 -5.97 -15.90 -12.61
N LEU A 133 -5.64 -17.13 -12.20
CA LEU A 133 -4.25 -17.64 -12.16
C LEU A 133 -4.19 -19.04 -12.77
N THR A 134 -3.49 -19.15 -13.89
CA THR A 134 -3.16 -20.44 -14.49
C THR A 134 -1.86 -20.96 -13.92
N CYS A 135 -1.82 -22.23 -13.48
CA CYS A 135 -0.64 -22.84 -12.89
C CYS A 135 -0.20 -24.07 -13.68
N SER A 136 1.08 -24.08 -14.11
CA SER A 136 1.79 -25.24 -14.66
C SER A 136 2.89 -25.65 -13.68
N ILE A 137 2.70 -26.74 -12.98
CA ILE A 137 3.58 -27.18 -11.89
C ILE A 137 3.86 -28.66 -12.07
N ASP A 138 5.15 -29.04 -12.06
CA ASP A 138 5.55 -30.43 -12.08
C ASP A 138 5.15 -31.14 -10.79
N LEU A 139 5.04 -32.45 -10.86
CA LEU A 139 4.81 -33.28 -9.68
C LEU A 139 6.08 -33.29 -8.81
N ASP A 140 5.87 -33.46 -7.50
CA ASP A 140 6.94 -33.63 -6.51
C ASP A 140 8.00 -32.49 -6.47
N VAL A 141 7.59 -31.25 -6.76
CA VAL A 141 8.42 -30.07 -6.60
C VAL A 141 8.23 -29.41 -5.25
N PHE A 142 9.29 -28.77 -4.78
CA PHE A 142 9.29 -27.97 -3.56
C PHE A 142 9.29 -26.47 -3.88
N LEU A 143 8.28 -25.76 -3.42
CA LEU A 143 8.12 -24.31 -3.60
C LEU A 143 8.00 -23.63 -2.23
N PRO A 144 9.08 -23.00 -1.73
CA PRO A 144 9.00 -22.27 -0.45
C PRO A 144 8.00 -21.13 -0.51
N VAL A 145 7.09 -21.06 0.45
CA VAL A 145 6.07 -19.98 0.53
C VAL A 145 6.70 -18.59 0.56
N GLY A 146 7.86 -18.45 1.20
CA GLY A 146 8.63 -17.19 1.21
C GLY A 146 9.08 -16.77 -0.17
N ALA A 147 9.53 -17.73 -1.00
CA ALA A 147 9.96 -17.47 -2.37
C ALA A 147 8.78 -17.11 -3.29
N LEU A 148 7.64 -17.78 -3.14
CA LEU A 148 6.40 -17.44 -3.85
C LEU A 148 5.92 -16.02 -3.50
N LYS A 149 5.94 -15.65 -2.23
CA LYS A 149 5.59 -14.30 -1.77
C LYS A 149 6.57 -13.24 -2.27
N LYS A 150 7.85 -13.56 -2.37
CA LYS A 150 8.86 -12.65 -2.95
C LYS A 150 8.61 -12.46 -4.43
N LEU A 151 8.49 -13.55 -5.20
CA LEU A 151 8.23 -13.52 -6.63
C LEU A 151 6.97 -12.71 -6.97
N ARG A 152 5.89 -12.88 -6.18
CA ARG A 152 4.66 -12.08 -6.32
C ARG A 152 4.94 -10.58 -6.15
N ARG A 153 5.68 -10.17 -5.10
CA ARG A 153 6.01 -8.75 -4.87
C ARG A 153 6.82 -8.18 -6.01
N ASP A 154 7.87 -8.89 -6.40
CA ASP A 154 8.76 -8.48 -7.50
C ASP A 154 7.98 -8.33 -8.83
N ALA A 155 7.03 -9.22 -9.09
CA ALA A 155 6.17 -9.17 -10.28
C ALA A 155 5.20 -7.98 -10.24
N ILE A 156 4.59 -7.68 -9.08
CA ILE A 156 3.70 -6.53 -8.92
C ILE A 156 4.48 -5.23 -9.07
N ASP A 157 5.63 -5.09 -8.43
CA ASP A 157 6.46 -3.89 -8.51
C ASP A 157 6.88 -3.63 -9.97
N LYS A 158 7.31 -4.67 -10.67
CA LYS A 158 7.67 -4.59 -12.10
C LYS A 158 6.47 -4.22 -12.99
N TRP A 159 5.29 -4.77 -12.68
CA TRP A 159 4.07 -4.43 -13.42
C TRP A 159 3.67 -2.97 -13.18
N GLN A 160 3.74 -2.48 -11.95
CA GLN A 160 3.47 -1.08 -11.60
C GLN A 160 4.39 -0.10 -12.36
N GLU A 161 5.68 -0.42 -12.42
CA GLU A 161 6.64 0.39 -13.17
C GLU A 161 6.32 0.41 -14.67
N ALA A 162 6.02 -0.75 -15.25
CA ALA A 162 5.70 -0.86 -16.67
C ALA A 162 4.40 -0.13 -17.01
N PHE A 163 3.37 -0.28 -16.17
CA PHE A 163 2.09 0.41 -16.31
C PHE A 163 2.26 1.94 -16.18
N GLY A 164 3.01 2.40 -15.17
CA GLY A 164 3.30 3.81 -14.99
C GLY A 164 4.02 4.43 -16.20
N ARG A 165 4.99 3.72 -16.79
CA ARG A 165 5.69 4.16 -18.01
C ARG A 165 4.76 4.23 -19.23
N ALA A 166 3.89 3.24 -19.40
CA ALA A 166 2.92 3.23 -20.49
C ALA A 166 1.92 4.38 -20.35
N TYR A 167 1.37 4.56 -19.14
CA TYR A 167 0.40 5.62 -18.85
C TYR A 167 0.98 7.03 -19.01
N ILE A 168 2.23 7.28 -18.59
CA ILE A 168 2.90 8.58 -18.75
C ILE A 168 3.15 8.89 -20.23
N LYS A 169 3.46 7.89 -21.06
CA LYS A 169 3.64 8.10 -22.51
C LYS A 169 2.36 8.56 -23.19
N ASP A 170 1.23 7.94 -22.88
CA ASP A 170 -0.05 8.25 -23.52
C ASP A 170 -0.59 9.65 -23.13
N HIS A 171 -0.27 10.15 -21.96
CA HIS A 171 -0.78 11.43 -21.45
C HIS A 171 0.14 12.62 -21.71
N ARG A 172 1.36 12.41 -22.21
CA ARG A 172 2.27 13.52 -22.61
C ARG A 172 2.05 14.03 -24.04
N LEU A 173 1.17 13.42 -24.80
CA LEU A 173 0.94 13.72 -26.22
C LEU A 173 -0.39 14.41 -26.53
N LYS A 174 -1.02 15.04 -25.49
CA LYS A 174 -2.23 15.84 -25.71
C LYS A 174 -2.07 17.26 -25.22
#